data_f323d80874bc3739029ea58ee870bd72
#
_entry.id   f323d80874bc3739029ea58ee870bd72
#
_cell.length_a   1.000
_cell.length_b   1.000
_cell.length_c   1.000
_cell.angle_alpha   90.00
_cell.angle_beta   90.00
_cell.angle_gamma   90.00
#
_symmetry.space_group_name_H-M   'P 1'
#
loop_
_entity.id
_entity.type
_entity.pdbx_description
1 polymer ?
#
loop_
_entity_poly.entity_id
_entity_poly.type
_entity_poly.pdbx_seq_one_letter_code
_entity_poly.pdbx_strand_id
1 'polypeptide(L)'
;MRIYLYIYNTMNRSHCYCVIMAGGNGVRIWPVSRTAKPKQFLDVADTGKTFIQSTYERFQKIVPKENILVVTTERYRDIMKEQLPNLAPENLLLEPYARSTAPCIAYATYTLLKRDPEAKMVVTPSDHLIEDEDLFIQTITRVFDYVDTNDVLMTLGVVPTRPDTNYGYIQAVGGSKAAQEGIPVKIKTFTEKPDRELAEVFIKTGEFLWNSGIFIWKANTIRQEMEKHLPEVTGLFRGWENALGTDVEAEFITKVYTDCANISIDYGVMEKTDRAWICPVRFSWNDAGTWESLYNIIPKKDKNGNAFNIETALMEDTKDVLVVSPNKKKLVAIKGLEDYLVIDTDDALVICPKDDKKFKDFISGLGMPEFEKYR
;
A
#
# COMPACT_ATOMS: atom_id res chain seq x y z
N MET A 1 -10.47 -38.18 6.52
CA MET A 1 -9.75 -37.42 5.48
C MET A 1 -10.77 -37.01 4.42
N ARG A 2 -11.51 -35.91 4.65
CA ARG A 2 -12.46 -35.35 3.69
C ARG A 2 -11.70 -34.31 2.86
N ILE A 3 -11.39 -34.70 1.64
CA ILE A 3 -10.91 -33.81 0.59
C ILE A 3 -12.09 -32.89 0.23
N TYR A 4 -12.10 -31.66 0.72
CA TYR A 4 -12.97 -30.62 0.15
C TYR A 4 -12.35 -30.22 -1.20
N LEU A 5 -12.81 -30.88 -2.26
CA LEU A 5 -12.73 -30.30 -3.59
C LEU A 5 -13.59 -29.03 -3.55
N TYR A 6 -12.95 -27.87 -3.34
CA TYR A 6 -13.55 -26.60 -3.73
C TYR A 6 -13.66 -26.63 -5.24
N ILE A 7 -14.85 -26.93 -5.73
CA ILE A 7 -15.25 -26.60 -7.09
C ILE A 7 -15.07 -25.09 -7.17
N TYR A 8 -14.05 -24.64 -7.90
CA TYR A 8 -13.92 -23.25 -8.32
C TYR A 8 -15.16 -22.96 -9.17
N ASN A 9 -16.23 -22.53 -8.50
CA ASN A 9 -17.32 -21.85 -9.18
C ASN A 9 -16.64 -20.61 -9.78
N THR A 10 -16.45 -20.62 -11.08
CA THR A 10 -15.98 -19.46 -11.84
C THR A 10 -17.07 -18.40 -11.72
N MET A 11 -17.05 -17.66 -10.59
CA MET A 11 -17.82 -16.44 -10.50
C MET A 11 -17.51 -15.60 -11.73
N ASN A 12 -18.51 -15.08 -12.36
CA ASN A 12 -18.33 -14.12 -13.45
C ASN A 12 -17.62 -12.89 -12.88
N ARG A 13 -16.29 -12.83 -13.05
CA ARG A 13 -15.43 -11.74 -12.53
C ARG A 13 -15.47 -10.51 -13.43
N SER A 14 -16.37 -10.45 -14.41
CA SER A 14 -16.52 -9.29 -15.29
C SER A 14 -16.77 -7.99 -14.52
N HIS A 15 -17.45 -8.07 -13.36
CA HIS A 15 -17.73 -6.94 -12.47
C HIS A 15 -16.72 -6.78 -11.32
N CYS A 16 -15.60 -7.52 -11.32
CA CYS A 16 -14.54 -7.37 -10.34
C CYS A 16 -13.41 -6.51 -10.92
N TYR A 17 -13.06 -5.46 -10.20
CA TYR A 17 -12.05 -4.47 -10.59
C TYR A 17 -10.93 -4.37 -9.54
N CYS A 18 -9.75 -3.98 -9.99
CA CYS A 18 -8.64 -3.62 -9.11
C CYS A 18 -8.30 -2.15 -9.32
N VAL A 19 -8.17 -1.41 -8.22
CA VAL A 19 -7.68 -0.02 -8.20
C VAL A 19 -6.35 0.00 -7.46
N ILE A 20 -5.27 0.26 -8.19
CA ILE A 20 -3.92 0.36 -7.63
C ILE A 20 -3.60 1.83 -7.37
N MET A 21 -3.41 2.19 -6.10
CA MET A 21 -3.05 3.55 -5.68
C MET A 21 -1.52 3.73 -5.76
N ALA A 22 -1.04 4.58 -6.64
CA ALA A 22 0.39 4.78 -6.94
C ALA A 22 0.83 6.25 -6.90
N GLY A 23 0.14 7.11 -6.13
CA GLY A 23 0.42 8.56 -6.02
C GLY A 23 1.40 8.96 -4.93
N GLY A 24 1.90 8.02 -4.11
CA GLY A 24 2.76 8.30 -2.97
C GLY A 24 4.18 8.77 -3.35
N ASN A 25 4.77 9.67 -2.55
CA ASN A 25 6.12 10.22 -2.76
C ASN A 25 7.26 9.33 -2.28
N GLY A 26 6.96 8.31 -1.45
CA GLY A 26 7.91 7.29 -1.01
C GLY A 26 9.17 7.76 -0.24
N VAL A 27 9.21 8.99 0.23
CA VAL A 27 10.42 9.66 0.80
C VAL A 27 11.03 8.99 2.02
N ARG A 28 10.31 8.10 2.71
CA ARG A 28 10.78 7.46 3.95
C ARG A 28 11.98 6.51 3.78
N ILE A 29 12.27 6.08 2.55
CA ILE A 29 13.45 5.28 2.21
C ILE A 29 14.42 6.07 1.31
N TRP A 30 14.50 7.40 1.54
CA TRP A 30 15.56 8.21 0.93
C TRP A 30 16.95 7.66 1.36
N PRO A 31 17.98 7.72 0.52
CA PRO A 31 18.10 8.34 -0.80
C PRO A 31 17.73 7.42 -1.98
N VAL A 32 17.30 6.18 -1.73
CA VAL A 32 16.92 5.23 -2.79
C VAL A 32 15.61 5.64 -3.46
N SER A 33 14.61 6.03 -2.67
CA SER A 33 13.36 6.57 -3.17
C SER A 33 13.37 8.10 -3.14
N ARG A 34 13.01 8.73 -4.24
CA ARG A 34 13.01 10.19 -4.42
C ARG A 34 11.70 10.65 -5.03
N THR A 35 11.41 11.95 -4.91
CA THR A 35 10.20 12.54 -5.49
C THR A 35 10.08 12.31 -6.99
N ALA A 36 11.22 12.30 -7.72
CA ALA A 36 11.22 12.04 -9.17
C ALA A 36 10.98 10.56 -9.51
N LYS A 37 11.41 9.65 -8.64
CA LYS A 37 11.26 8.19 -8.81
C LYS A 37 11.00 7.54 -7.46
N PRO A 38 9.73 7.61 -6.98
CA PRO A 38 9.38 7.05 -5.68
C PRO A 38 9.36 5.52 -5.65
N LYS A 39 9.26 4.99 -4.45
CA LYS A 39 9.43 3.58 -4.08
C LYS A 39 8.67 2.61 -5.01
N GLN A 40 7.44 2.92 -5.40
CA GLN A 40 6.63 2.04 -6.23
C GLN A 40 7.23 1.76 -7.62
N PHE A 41 8.14 2.61 -8.10
CA PHE A 41 8.84 2.45 -9.38
C PHE A 41 10.25 1.84 -9.24
N LEU A 42 10.55 1.28 -8.08
CA LEU A 42 11.85 0.68 -7.75
C LEU A 42 11.70 -0.81 -7.49
N ASP A 43 12.75 -1.57 -7.85
CA ASP A 43 12.94 -2.95 -7.41
C ASP A 43 13.76 -2.97 -6.10
N VAL A 44 13.09 -2.69 -5.00
CA VAL A 44 13.74 -2.64 -3.67
C VAL A 44 13.94 -4.03 -3.08
N ALA A 45 13.10 -4.99 -3.49
CA ALA A 45 13.15 -6.36 -3.00
C ALA A 45 14.06 -7.29 -3.84
N ASP A 46 14.71 -6.75 -4.88
CA ASP A 46 15.62 -7.50 -5.77
C ASP A 46 14.96 -8.70 -6.47
N THR A 47 13.75 -8.48 -6.94
CA THR A 47 12.93 -9.49 -7.63
C THR A 47 13.03 -9.43 -9.15
N GLY A 48 13.73 -8.45 -9.70
CA GLY A 48 13.78 -8.13 -11.13
C GLY A 48 12.57 -7.33 -11.62
N LYS A 49 11.65 -6.93 -10.71
CA LYS A 49 10.45 -6.14 -11.00
C LYS A 49 10.26 -5.05 -9.98
N THR A 50 9.76 -3.91 -10.43
CA THR A 50 9.36 -2.84 -9.52
C THR A 50 8.10 -3.21 -8.75
N PHE A 51 7.83 -2.53 -7.64
CA PHE A 51 6.64 -2.82 -6.85
C PHE A 51 5.34 -2.68 -7.66
N ILE A 52 5.24 -1.62 -8.48
CA ILE A 52 4.03 -1.42 -9.32
C ILE A 52 3.85 -2.54 -10.33
N GLN A 53 4.94 -3.04 -10.95
CA GLN A 53 4.90 -4.17 -11.87
C GLN A 53 4.45 -5.45 -11.15
N SER A 54 5.05 -5.76 -10.01
CA SER A 54 4.70 -6.94 -9.21
C SER A 54 3.24 -6.91 -8.74
N THR A 55 2.75 -5.72 -8.33
CA THR A 55 1.37 -5.55 -7.91
C THR A 55 0.42 -5.70 -9.10
N TYR A 56 0.71 -5.07 -10.24
CA TYR A 56 -0.11 -5.16 -11.44
C TYR A 56 -0.23 -6.62 -11.94
N GLU A 57 0.88 -7.34 -12.06
CA GLU A 57 0.89 -8.74 -12.48
C GLU A 57 0.15 -9.68 -11.52
N ARG A 58 0.27 -9.42 -10.21
CA ARG A 58 -0.47 -10.18 -9.18
C ARG A 58 -1.96 -10.04 -9.38
N PHE A 59 -2.46 -8.83 -9.62
CA PHE A 59 -3.90 -8.61 -9.81
C PHE A 59 -4.42 -9.08 -11.17
N GLN A 60 -3.58 -9.22 -12.21
CA GLN A 60 -3.97 -9.88 -13.46
C GLN A 60 -4.35 -11.35 -13.28
N LYS A 61 -3.93 -11.98 -12.17
CA LYS A 61 -4.33 -13.35 -11.81
C LYS A 61 -5.69 -13.41 -11.08
N ILE A 62 -6.21 -12.26 -10.67
CA ILE A 62 -7.44 -12.14 -9.85
C ILE A 62 -8.60 -11.57 -10.66
N VAL A 63 -8.37 -10.53 -11.44
CA VAL A 63 -9.38 -9.83 -12.24
C VAL A 63 -8.94 -9.74 -13.71
N PRO A 64 -9.88 -9.56 -14.67
CA PRO A 64 -9.52 -9.29 -16.06
C PRO A 64 -8.55 -8.09 -16.16
N LYS A 65 -7.58 -8.15 -17.06
CA LYS A 65 -6.57 -7.09 -17.20
C LYS A 65 -7.18 -5.72 -17.53
N GLU A 66 -8.27 -5.72 -18.30
CA GLU A 66 -9.06 -4.53 -18.65
C GLU A 66 -9.79 -3.91 -17.45
N ASN A 67 -9.91 -4.65 -16.36
CA ASN A 67 -10.53 -4.21 -15.11
C ASN A 67 -9.52 -3.72 -14.06
N ILE A 68 -8.25 -3.56 -14.43
CA ILE A 68 -7.23 -2.98 -13.54
C ILE A 68 -7.06 -1.51 -13.85
N LEU A 69 -7.35 -0.65 -12.88
CA LEU A 69 -7.14 0.78 -12.91
C LEU A 69 -5.92 1.14 -12.05
N VAL A 70 -5.16 2.11 -12.49
CA VAL A 70 -4.05 2.69 -11.70
C VAL A 70 -4.34 4.16 -11.49
N VAL A 71 -4.35 4.61 -10.24
CA VAL A 71 -4.49 6.02 -9.88
C VAL A 71 -3.13 6.54 -9.44
N THR A 72 -2.63 7.57 -10.11
CA THR A 72 -1.34 8.18 -9.80
C THR A 72 -1.38 9.68 -10.05
N THR A 73 -0.36 10.42 -9.62
CA THR A 73 -0.30 11.85 -9.92
C THR A 73 0.20 12.10 -11.34
N GLU A 74 -0.23 13.19 -11.95
CA GLU A 74 0.14 13.63 -13.30
C GLU A 74 1.66 13.57 -13.55
N ARG A 75 2.45 13.92 -12.54
CA ARG A 75 3.92 13.90 -12.60
C ARG A 75 4.51 12.52 -12.93
N TYR A 76 3.80 11.45 -12.61
CA TYR A 76 4.27 10.06 -12.81
C TYR A 76 3.69 9.41 -14.07
N ARG A 77 3.01 10.16 -14.92
CA ARG A 77 2.39 9.66 -16.16
C ARG A 77 3.38 8.88 -17.02
N ASP A 78 4.54 9.48 -17.30
CA ASP A 78 5.49 8.90 -18.26
C ASP A 78 6.19 7.66 -17.70
N ILE A 79 6.64 7.68 -16.45
CA ILE A 79 7.23 6.50 -15.81
C ILE A 79 6.21 5.37 -15.65
N MET A 80 4.92 5.71 -15.44
CA MET A 80 3.86 4.71 -15.37
C MET A 80 3.67 4.02 -16.72
N LYS A 81 3.65 4.78 -17.83
CA LYS A 81 3.56 4.23 -19.19
C LYS A 81 4.79 3.36 -19.56
N GLU A 82 5.98 3.76 -19.10
CA GLU A 82 7.19 2.98 -19.29
C GLU A 82 7.10 1.63 -18.55
N GLN A 83 6.67 1.64 -17.30
CA GLN A 83 6.67 0.44 -16.47
C GLN A 83 5.46 -0.49 -16.69
N LEU A 84 4.34 0.07 -17.10
CA LEU A 84 3.10 -0.66 -17.43
C LEU A 84 2.66 -0.41 -18.87
N PRO A 85 3.44 -0.81 -19.88
CA PRO A 85 3.14 -0.49 -21.29
C PRO A 85 1.84 -1.13 -21.81
N ASN A 86 1.33 -2.15 -21.12
CA ASN A 86 0.10 -2.85 -21.46
C ASN A 86 -1.13 -2.34 -20.71
N LEU A 87 -1.00 -1.32 -19.86
CA LEU A 87 -2.13 -0.67 -19.19
C LEU A 87 -2.89 0.16 -20.22
N ALA A 88 -4.20 -0.07 -20.34
CA ALA A 88 -5.05 0.72 -21.23
C ALA A 88 -5.05 2.20 -20.80
N PRO A 89 -4.93 3.16 -21.73
CA PRO A 89 -4.84 4.59 -21.39
C PRO A 89 -6.00 5.08 -20.51
N GLU A 90 -7.20 4.60 -20.75
CA GLU A 90 -8.42 4.91 -20.00
C GLU A 90 -8.43 4.35 -18.58
N ASN A 91 -7.53 3.43 -18.27
CA ASN A 91 -7.35 2.85 -16.95
C ASN A 91 -6.25 3.54 -16.12
N LEU A 92 -5.56 4.51 -16.69
CA LEU A 92 -4.61 5.36 -15.99
C LEU A 92 -5.32 6.65 -15.57
N LEU A 93 -5.75 6.71 -14.32
CA LEU A 93 -6.38 7.87 -13.72
C LEU A 93 -5.32 8.81 -13.14
N LEU A 94 -5.36 10.08 -13.53
CA LEU A 94 -4.32 11.04 -13.19
C LEU A 94 -4.85 12.12 -12.25
N GLU A 95 -4.29 12.13 -11.04
CA GLU A 95 -4.54 13.16 -10.04
C GLU A 95 -3.62 14.37 -10.30
N PRO A 96 -4.15 15.59 -10.40
CA PRO A 96 -3.30 16.78 -10.56
C PRO A 96 -2.45 17.05 -9.32
N TYR A 97 -2.96 16.73 -8.14
CA TYR A 97 -2.30 16.90 -6.84
C TYR A 97 -2.52 15.68 -5.95
N ALA A 98 -1.56 15.36 -5.08
CA ALA A 98 -1.74 14.35 -4.06
C ALA A 98 -2.65 14.87 -2.93
N ARG A 99 -3.76 14.18 -2.65
CA ARG A 99 -4.78 14.52 -1.63
C ARG A 99 -5.11 13.36 -0.70
N SER A 100 -4.16 12.43 -0.48
CA SER A 100 -4.37 11.20 0.28
C SER A 100 -5.38 10.24 -0.37
N THR A 101 -5.86 9.23 0.35
CA THR A 101 -6.54 8.07 -0.26
C THR A 101 -8.04 8.27 -0.51
N ALA A 102 -8.75 9.12 0.23
CA ALA A 102 -10.18 9.27 0.02
C ALA A 102 -10.54 9.92 -1.33
N PRO A 103 -9.92 11.03 -1.78
CA PRO A 103 -10.17 11.57 -3.13
C PRO A 103 -9.75 10.63 -4.25
N CYS A 104 -8.62 9.91 -4.08
CA CYS A 104 -8.15 8.88 -5.00
C CYS A 104 -9.22 7.78 -5.19
N ILE A 105 -9.76 7.25 -4.09
CA ILE A 105 -10.81 6.24 -4.10
C ILE A 105 -12.12 6.79 -4.67
N ALA A 106 -12.48 8.05 -4.37
CA ALA A 106 -13.66 8.69 -4.94
C ALA A 106 -13.57 8.77 -6.47
N TYR A 107 -12.45 9.25 -7.00
CA TYR A 107 -12.22 9.34 -8.43
C TYR A 107 -12.36 7.97 -9.11
N ALA A 108 -11.69 6.94 -8.59
CA ALA A 108 -11.79 5.58 -9.10
C ALA A 108 -13.22 5.02 -8.99
N THR A 109 -13.91 5.27 -7.87
CA THR A 109 -15.27 4.78 -7.62
C THR A 109 -16.26 5.38 -8.62
N TYR A 110 -16.26 6.70 -8.83
CA TYR A 110 -17.15 7.35 -9.79
C TYR A 110 -16.83 6.94 -11.23
N THR A 111 -15.53 6.77 -11.56
CA THR A 111 -15.13 6.25 -12.89
C THR A 111 -15.67 4.84 -13.12
N LEU A 112 -15.55 3.95 -12.13
CA LEU A 112 -16.07 2.59 -12.24
C LEU A 112 -17.60 2.57 -12.33
N LEU A 113 -18.30 3.32 -11.50
CA LEU A 113 -19.77 3.37 -11.53
C LEU A 113 -20.34 3.89 -12.86
N LYS A 114 -19.60 4.76 -13.56
CA LYS A 114 -19.96 5.17 -14.91
C LYS A 114 -19.84 4.04 -15.93
N ARG A 115 -18.84 3.19 -15.77
CA ARG A 115 -18.57 2.04 -16.68
C ARG A 115 -19.43 0.83 -16.36
N ASP A 116 -19.63 0.57 -15.06
CA ASP A 116 -20.27 -0.63 -14.55
C ASP A 116 -20.96 -0.35 -13.20
N PRO A 117 -22.29 -0.20 -13.17
CA PRO A 117 -23.04 0.01 -11.93
C PRO A 117 -22.95 -1.14 -10.91
N GLU A 118 -22.59 -2.36 -11.36
CA GLU A 118 -22.44 -3.56 -10.53
C GLU A 118 -20.98 -3.78 -10.05
N ALA A 119 -20.08 -2.81 -10.31
CA ALA A 119 -18.67 -2.93 -10.00
C ALA A 119 -18.41 -3.27 -8.53
N LYS A 120 -17.59 -4.29 -8.32
CA LYS A 120 -16.92 -4.62 -7.06
C LYS A 120 -15.44 -4.31 -7.23
N MET A 121 -14.84 -3.65 -6.27
CA MET A 121 -13.47 -3.20 -6.41
C MET A 121 -12.61 -3.61 -5.22
N VAL A 122 -11.41 -4.10 -5.51
CA VAL A 122 -10.32 -4.12 -4.56
C VAL A 122 -9.47 -2.88 -4.76
N VAL A 123 -9.20 -2.17 -3.68
CA VAL A 123 -8.30 -1.02 -3.64
C VAL A 123 -7.03 -1.43 -2.93
N THR A 124 -5.88 -1.20 -3.53
CA THR A 124 -4.59 -1.62 -2.98
C THR A 124 -3.51 -0.57 -3.18
N PRO A 125 -2.60 -0.37 -2.21
CA PRO A 125 -1.35 0.33 -2.48
C PRO A 125 -0.51 -0.41 -3.53
N SER A 126 0.31 0.35 -4.25
CA SER A 126 1.16 -0.17 -5.34
C SER A 126 2.48 -0.79 -4.87
N ASP A 127 2.83 -0.64 -3.59
CA ASP A 127 4.19 -0.76 -3.07
C ASP A 127 4.34 -1.73 -1.90
N HIS A 128 3.40 -2.67 -1.78
CA HIS A 128 3.44 -3.72 -0.78
C HIS A 128 4.15 -5.00 -1.28
N LEU A 129 4.98 -5.57 -0.41
CA LEU A 129 5.55 -6.89 -0.61
C LEU A 129 4.60 -7.96 -0.06
N ILE A 130 4.31 -8.97 -0.86
CA ILE A 130 3.49 -10.13 -0.51
C ILE A 130 4.24 -11.35 -1.01
N GLU A 131 4.68 -12.21 -0.08
CA GLU A 131 5.52 -13.38 -0.41
C GLU A 131 4.67 -14.61 -0.79
N ASP A 132 3.54 -14.81 -0.09
CA ASP A 132 2.63 -15.93 -0.36
C ASP A 132 1.51 -15.50 -1.30
N GLU A 133 1.86 -15.39 -2.58
CA GLU A 133 0.97 -14.87 -3.61
C GLU A 133 -0.28 -15.75 -3.82
N ASP A 134 -0.15 -17.08 -3.77
CA ASP A 134 -1.28 -17.98 -3.97
C ASP A 134 -2.32 -17.84 -2.86
N LEU A 135 -1.88 -17.73 -1.61
CA LEU A 135 -2.78 -17.51 -0.47
C LEU A 135 -3.42 -16.12 -0.56
N PHE A 136 -2.69 -15.12 -1.03
CA PHE A 136 -3.22 -13.79 -1.28
C PHE A 136 -4.34 -13.82 -2.33
N ILE A 137 -4.10 -14.45 -3.48
CA ILE A 137 -5.08 -14.59 -4.57
C ILE A 137 -6.35 -15.28 -4.07
N GLN A 138 -6.21 -16.40 -3.35
CA GLN A 138 -7.33 -17.13 -2.76
C GLN A 138 -8.12 -16.27 -1.77
N THR A 139 -7.42 -15.48 -0.95
CA THR A 139 -8.04 -14.59 0.02
C THR A 139 -8.85 -13.49 -0.64
N ILE A 140 -8.27 -12.76 -1.60
CA ILE A 140 -8.98 -11.70 -2.35
C ILE A 140 -10.21 -12.27 -3.06
N THR A 141 -10.06 -13.44 -3.70
CA THR A 141 -11.17 -14.14 -4.38
C THR A 141 -12.32 -14.42 -3.43
N ARG A 142 -12.05 -15.02 -2.27
CA ARG A 142 -13.05 -15.32 -1.24
C ARG A 142 -13.70 -14.05 -0.68
N VAL A 143 -12.95 -12.98 -0.53
CA VAL A 143 -13.49 -11.70 -0.05
C VAL A 143 -14.38 -11.05 -1.11
N PHE A 144 -14.07 -11.15 -2.40
CA PHE A 144 -15.00 -10.73 -3.46
C PHE A 144 -16.33 -11.49 -3.40
N ASP A 145 -16.29 -12.82 -3.18
CA ASP A 145 -17.51 -13.63 -3.02
C ASP A 145 -18.33 -13.17 -1.80
N TYR A 146 -17.65 -12.80 -0.71
CA TYR A 146 -18.32 -12.31 0.50
C TYR A 146 -18.99 -10.95 0.29
N VAL A 147 -18.31 -9.98 -0.31
CA VAL A 147 -18.87 -8.65 -0.55
C VAL A 147 -19.96 -8.65 -1.64
N ASP A 148 -20.00 -9.66 -2.52
CA ASP A 148 -21.05 -9.81 -3.51
C ASP A 148 -22.44 -9.94 -2.87
N THR A 149 -22.51 -10.66 -1.76
CA THR A 149 -23.75 -10.92 -1.03
C THR A 149 -23.94 -10.06 0.21
N ASN A 150 -22.93 -9.24 0.57
CA ASN A 150 -22.96 -8.41 1.77
C ASN A 150 -22.56 -6.97 1.46
N ASP A 151 -23.30 -6.01 1.94
CA ASP A 151 -23.02 -4.57 1.77
C ASP A 151 -22.09 -4.07 2.88
N VAL A 152 -20.83 -4.48 2.81
CA VAL A 152 -19.80 -4.17 3.81
C VAL A 152 -18.58 -3.48 3.18
N LEU A 153 -17.84 -2.75 3.99
CA LEU A 153 -16.52 -2.23 3.66
C LEU A 153 -15.48 -3.14 4.31
N MET A 154 -14.87 -4.02 3.50
CA MET A 154 -13.90 -5.00 3.96
C MET A 154 -12.48 -4.47 3.88
N THR A 155 -11.69 -4.66 4.94
CA THR A 155 -10.22 -4.55 4.86
C THR A 155 -9.55 -5.88 5.19
N LEU A 156 -8.30 -6.07 4.75
CA LEU A 156 -7.48 -7.20 5.17
C LEU A 156 -6.69 -6.84 6.42
N GLY A 157 -6.77 -7.70 7.43
CA GLY A 157 -6.09 -7.52 8.71
C GLY A 157 -4.95 -8.51 8.88
N VAL A 158 -3.72 -7.99 8.98
CA VAL A 158 -2.52 -8.82 9.16
C VAL A 158 -2.25 -9.05 10.64
N VAL A 159 -1.90 -10.28 11.02
CA VAL A 159 -1.56 -10.61 12.42
C VAL A 159 -0.26 -9.90 12.81
N PRO A 160 -0.28 -9.04 13.86
CA PRO A 160 0.91 -8.33 14.30
C PRO A 160 2.00 -9.28 14.80
N THR A 161 3.24 -9.05 14.39
CA THR A 161 4.42 -9.80 14.83
C THR A 161 5.35 -8.98 15.71
N ARG A 162 5.17 -7.65 15.74
CA ARG A 162 5.96 -6.69 16.53
C ARG A 162 5.13 -5.43 16.85
N PRO A 163 5.48 -4.61 17.84
CA PRO A 163 4.76 -3.37 18.15
C PRO A 163 5.15 -2.23 17.18
N ASP A 164 4.69 -2.33 15.92
CA ASP A 164 4.98 -1.34 14.90
C ASP A 164 4.08 -0.10 15.06
N THR A 165 4.68 1.08 15.14
CA THR A 165 3.98 2.36 15.31
C THR A 165 3.64 3.05 14.00
N ASN A 166 4.03 2.45 12.86
CA ASN A 166 3.75 2.99 11.52
C ASN A 166 2.42 2.47 10.94
N TYR A 167 1.81 1.46 11.57
CA TYR A 167 0.58 0.82 11.09
C TYR A 167 -0.66 1.22 11.91
N GLY A 168 -1.81 1.20 11.24
CA GLY A 168 -3.09 1.19 11.92
C GLY A 168 -3.37 -0.15 12.57
N TYR A 169 -4.02 -0.15 13.73
CA TYR A 169 -4.45 -1.33 14.48
C TYR A 169 -5.97 -1.39 14.51
N ILE A 170 -6.51 -2.53 14.16
CA ILE A 170 -7.95 -2.79 14.07
C ILE A 170 -8.33 -3.87 15.06
N GLN A 171 -9.18 -3.55 16.02
CA GLN A 171 -9.74 -4.53 16.94
C GLN A 171 -10.88 -5.29 16.26
N ALA A 172 -10.72 -6.60 16.14
CA ALA A 172 -11.68 -7.50 15.51
C ALA A 172 -12.51 -8.25 16.55
N VAL A 173 -13.75 -8.57 16.20
CA VAL A 173 -14.56 -9.52 16.98
C VAL A 173 -13.95 -10.92 16.88
N GLY A 174 -13.60 -11.54 18.00
CA GLY A 174 -12.95 -12.86 18.04
C GLY A 174 -11.42 -12.83 17.93
N GLY A 175 -10.81 -11.68 17.62
CA GLY A 175 -9.36 -11.44 17.66
C GLY A 175 -8.52 -12.52 16.99
N SER A 176 -7.54 -13.08 17.71
CA SER A 176 -6.60 -14.11 17.20
C SER A 176 -7.28 -15.40 16.74
N LYS A 177 -8.43 -15.76 17.32
CA LYS A 177 -9.20 -16.93 16.89
C LYS A 177 -9.78 -16.71 15.49
N ALA A 178 -10.40 -15.56 15.24
CA ALA A 178 -10.92 -15.19 13.93
C ALA A 178 -9.77 -15.16 12.88
N ALA A 179 -8.59 -14.63 13.26
CA ALA A 179 -7.41 -14.65 12.41
C ALA A 179 -6.97 -16.08 12.04
N GLN A 180 -7.10 -17.06 12.96
CA GLN A 180 -6.79 -18.46 12.66
C GLN A 180 -7.76 -19.07 11.66
N GLU A 181 -9.02 -18.73 11.73
CA GLU A 181 -10.07 -19.26 10.87
C GLU A 181 -10.16 -18.53 9.51
N GLY A 182 -9.56 -17.34 9.37
CA GLY A 182 -9.62 -16.51 8.15
C GLY A 182 -11.05 -16.07 7.80
N ILE A 183 -11.91 -15.93 8.79
CA ILE A 183 -13.32 -15.58 8.63
C ILE A 183 -13.49 -14.06 8.73
N PRO A 184 -14.19 -13.39 7.80
CA PRO A 184 -14.54 -11.98 7.92
C PRO A 184 -15.33 -11.71 9.20
N VAL A 185 -14.91 -10.70 9.96
CA VAL A 185 -15.55 -10.29 11.21
C VAL A 185 -15.75 -8.78 11.27
N LYS A 186 -16.71 -8.34 12.07
CA LYS A 186 -16.99 -6.92 12.26
C LYS A 186 -15.85 -6.25 13.01
N ILE A 187 -15.50 -5.02 12.62
CA ILE A 187 -14.56 -4.17 13.34
C ILE A 187 -15.23 -3.59 14.57
N LYS A 188 -14.52 -3.58 15.70
CA LYS A 188 -14.93 -2.91 16.94
C LYS A 188 -14.37 -1.50 17.03
N THR A 189 -13.05 -1.37 16.83
CA THR A 189 -12.35 -0.10 16.91
C THR A 189 -11.22 -0.06 15.89
N PHE A 190 -10.86 1.14 15.50
CA PHE A 190 -9.75 1.43 14.61
C PHE A 190 -8.83 2.45 15.32
N THR A 191 -7.52 2.22 15.34
CA THR A 191 -6.54 3.13 15.94
C THR A 191 -5.38 3.29 14.97
N GLU A 192 -5.25 4.45 14.39
CA GLU A 192 -4.20 4.74 13.41
C GLU A 192 -2.92 5.17 14.12
N LYS A 193 -1.82 4.49 13.84
CA LYS A 193 -0.45 4.80 14.28
C LYS A 193 -0.34 5.09 15.78
N PRO A 194 -0.61 4.09 16.65
CA PRO A 194 -0.49 4.25 18.09
C PRO A 194 0.96 4.54 18.52
N ASP A 195 1.14 5.03 19.72
CA ASP A 195 2.46 5.02 20.33
C ASP A 195 2.93 3.58 20.66
N ARG A 196 4.19 3.44 21.04
CA ARG A 196 4.80 2.12 21.27
C ARG A 196 4.16 1.37 22.44
N GLU A 197 3.83 2.08 23.52
CA GLU A 197 3.22 1.48 24.70
C GLU A 197 1.85 0.88 24.38
N LEU A 198 1.05 1.63 23.64
CA LEU A 198 -0.27 1.18 23.19
C LEU A 198 -0.16 0.03 22.18
N ALA A 199 0.79 0.09 21.23
CA ALA A 199 1.05 -1.00 20.30
C ALA A 199 1.44 -2.30 21.00
N GLU A 200 2.27 -2.24 22.06
CA GLU A 200 2.61 -3.40 22.88
C GLU A 200 1.40 -3.99 23.62
N VAL A 201 0.52 -3.14 24.13
CA VAL A 201 -0.75 -3.57 24.73
C VAL A 201 -1.61 -4.30 23.70
N PHE A 202 -1.78 -3.73 22.51
CA PHE A 202 -2.59 -4.33 21.44
C PHE A 202 -2.12 -5.72 21.04
N ILE A 203 -0.81 -5.92 20.94
CA ILE A 203 -0.24 -7.26 20.66
C ILE A 203 -0.52 -8.24 21.77
N LYS A 204 -0.33 -7.83 23.05
CA LYS A 204 -0.54 -8.71 24.22
C LYS A 204 -2.00 -9.18 24.35
N THR A 205 -2.98 -8.38 23.93
CA THR A 205 -4.39 -8.77 23.98
C THR A 205 -4.72 -9.84 22.93
N GLY A 206 -3.99 -9.89 21.82
CA GLY A 206 -4.30 -10.77 20.67
C GLY A 206 -5.60 -10.45 19.94
N GLU A 207 -6.22 -9.29 20.22
CA GLU A 207 -7.49 -8.88 19.61
C GLU A 207 -7.30 -7.94 18.40
N PHE A 208 -6.09 -7.44 18.19
CA PHE A 208 -5.80 -6.44 17.18
C PHE A 208 -5.04 -7.04 16.00
N LEU A 209 -5.34 -6.50 14.82
CA LEU A 209 -4.69 -6.80 13.55
C LEU A 209 -4.15 -5.51 12.95
N TRP A 210 -3.06 -5.58 12.19
CA TRP A 210 -2.61 -4.43 11.40
C TRP A 210 -3.54 -4.17 10.22
N ASN A 211 -3.86 -2.91 9.98
CA ASN A 211 -4.52 -2.49 8.75
C ASN A 211 -3.55 -2.59 7.57
N SER A 212 -3.84 -3.46 6.63
CA SER A 212 -3.00 -3.60 5.43
C SER A 212 -3.18 -2.46 4.41
N GLY A 213 -4.21 -1.63 4.55
CA GLY A 213 -4.58 -0.65 3.53
C GLY A 213 -5.12 -1.26 2.22
N ILE A 214 -5.47 -2.55 2.24
CA ILE A 214 -6.13 -3.24 1.12
C ILE A 214 -7.62 -3.37 1.46
N PHE A 215 -8.46 -2.77 0.62
CA PHE A 215 -9.90 -2.70 0.85
C PHE A 215 -10.67 -3.38 -0.27
N ILE A 216 -11.80 -4.03 0.06
CA ILE A 216 -12.66 -4.67 -0.92
C ILE A 216 -14.13 -4.33 -0.60
N TRP A 217 -14.87 -3.87 -1.60
CA TRP A 217 -16.28 -3.49 -1.47
C TRP A 217 -16.98 -3.37 -2.83
N LYS A 218 -18.31 -3.24 -2.83
CA LYS A 218 -19.05 -2.78 -3.99
C LYS A 218 -18.82 -1.28 -4.19
N ALA A 219 -18.61 -0.84 -5.41
CA ALA A 219 -18.42 0.58 -5.72
C ALA A 219 -19.60 1.45 -5.22
N ASN A 220 -20.82 0.92 -5.29
CA ASN A 220 -22.00 1.62 -4.79
C ASN A 220 -22.02 1.73 -3.26
N THR A 221 -21.55 0.71 -2.53
CA THR A 221 -21.50 0.73 -1.07
C THR A 221 -20.51 1.77 -0.57
N ILE A 222 -19.29 1.80 -1.12
CA ILE A 222 -18.31 2.82 -0.73
C ILE A 222 -18.75 4.22 -1.13
N ARG A 223 -19.39 4.41 -2.29
CA ARG A 223 -19.97 5.70 -2.68
C ARG A 223 -20.93 6.22 -1.63
N GLN A 224 -21.91 5.39 -1.21
CA GLN A 224 -22.90 5.76 -0.19
C GLN A 224 -22.24 6.17 1.13
N GLU A 225 -21.23 5.41 1.59
CA GLU A 225 -20.54 5.71 2.84
C GLU A 225 -19.66 6.98 2.72
N MET A 226 -19.06 7.23 1.56
CA MET A 226 -18.34 8.48 1.31
C MET A 226 -19.30 9.68 1.24
N GLU A 227 -20.45 9.56 0.57
CA GLU A 227 -21.46 10.62 0.51
C GLU A 227 -22.00 10.95 1.92
N LYS A 228 -22.09 9.96 2.80
CA LYS A 228 -22.54 10.12 4.18
C LYS A 228 -21.49 10.75 5.11
N HIS A 229 -20.23 10.32 5.00
CA HIS A 229 -19.17 10.66 5.96
C HIS A 229 -18.18 11.70 5.48
N LEU A 230 -18.11 11.95 4.15
CA LEU A 230 -17.23 12.90 3.46
C LEU A 230 -17.99 13.74 2.42
N PRO A 231 -19.13 14.39 2.79
CA PRO A 231 -19.92 15.20 1.85
C PRO A 231 -19.13 16.36 1.25
N GLU A 232 -18.11 16.88 1.94
CA GLU A 232 -17.19 17.92 1.48
C GLU A 232 -16.29 17.44 0.34
N VAL A 233 -15.96 16.14 0.28
CA VAL A 233 -15.21 15.53 -0.83
C VAL A 233 -16.14 15.15 -1.96
N THR A 234 -17.20 14.38 -1.65
CA THR A 234 -18.11 13.84 -2.68
C THR A 234 -18.93 14.93 -3.37
N GLY A 235 -19.23 16.01 -2.66
CA GLY A 235 -19.93 17.19 -3.22
C GLY A 235 -19.16 17.86 -4.36
N LEU A 236 -17.82 17.78 -4.36
CA LEU A 236 -16.98 18.31 -5.44
C LEU A 236 -17.08 17.48 -6.72
N PHE A 237 -17.39 16.19 -6.60
CA PHE A 237 -17.61 15.31 -7.76
C PHE A 237 -19.01 15.45 -8.38
N ARG A 238 -19.85 16.37 -7.93
CA ARG A 238 -21.19 16.57 -8.54
C ARG A 238 -21.06 16.83 -10.05
N GLY A 239 -21.78 16.05 -10.84
CA GLY A 239 -21.72 16.11 -12.32
C GLY A 239 -20.71 15.15 -12.95
N TRP A 240 -20.14 14.24 -12.15
CA TRP A 240 -19.18 13.22 -12.59
C TRP A 240 -19.72 12.36 -13.76
N GLU A 241 -21.03 12.12 -13.83
CA GLU A 241 -21.67 11.33 -14.89
C GLU A 241 -21.44 11.95 -16.29
N ASN A 242 -21.38 13.27 -16.35
CA ASN A 242 -21.20 13.99 -17.61
C ASN A 242 -19.72 14.30 -17.91
N ALA A 243 -18.86 14.31 -16.91
CA ALA A 243 -17.46 14.72 -17.04
C ALA A 243 -16.49 13.55 -17.24
N LEU A 244 -16.57 12.51 -16.40
CA LEU A 244 -15.59 11.39 -16.44
C LEU A 244 -15.70 10.60 -17.75
N GLY A 245 -14.57 10.15 -18.30
CA GLY A 245 -14.49 9.45 -19.58
C GLY A 245 -14.83 10.34 -20.80
N THR A 246 -14.70 11.65 -20.68
CA THR A 246 -14.91 12.62 -21.77
C THR A 246 -13.73 13.59 -21.88
N ASP A 247 -13.70 14.41 -22.92
CA ASP A 247 -12.63 15.40 -23.17
C ASP A 247 -12.50 16.45 -22.04
N VAL A 248 -13.53 16.63 -21.21
CA VAL A 248 -13.52 17.60 -20.10
C VAL A 248 -13.09 16.97 -18.76
N GLU A 249 -12.79 15.68 -18.73
CA GLU A 249 -12.41 14.97 -17.49
C GLU A 249 -11.23 15.63 -16.79
N ALA A 250 -10.16 15.95 -17.51
CA ALA A 250 -8.95 16.54 -16.93
C ALA A 250 -9.21 17.88 -16.24
N GLU A 251 -10.04 18.74 -16.86
CA GLU A 251 -10.44 20.03 -16.29
C GLU A 251 -11.33 19.83 -15.06
N PHE A 252 -12.30 18.92 -15.14
CA PHE A 252 -13.20 18.58 -14.05
C PHE A 252 -12.42 18.07 -12.83
N ILE A 253 -11.51 17.12 -13.02
CA ILE A 253 -10.68 16.54 -11.95
C ILE A 253 -9.73 17.59 -11.36
N THR A 254 -9.16 18.48 -12.17
CA THR A 254 -8.33 19.58 -11.68
C THR A 254 -9.12 20.48 -10.73
N LYS A 255 -10.36 20.83 -11.09
CA LYS A 255 -11.24 21.62 -10.21
C LYS A 255 -11.57 20.89 -8.93
N VAL A 256 -11.92 19.61 -8.99
CA VAL A 256 -12.20 18.79 -7.80
C VAL A 256 -11.00 18.78 -6.87
N TYR A 257 -9.80 18.49 -7.36
CA TYR A 257 -8.61 18.36 -6.52
C TYR A 257 -8.06 19.69 -5.97
N THR A 258 -8.38 20.82 -6.62
CA THR A 258 -8.00 22.15 -6.12
C THR A 258 -8.64 22.43 -4.77
N ASP A 259 -9.92 22.11 -4.62
CA ASP A 259 -10.71 22.40 -3.41
C ASP A 259 -10.79 21.20 -2.44
N CYS A 260 -10.30 20.03 -2.86
CA CYS A 260 -10.46 18.81 -2.10
C CYS A 260 -9.58 18.75 -0.86
N ALA A 261 -10.16 18.32 0.26
CA ALA A 261 -9.44 18.08 1.50
C ALA A 261 -8.41 16.95 1.38
N ASN A 262 -7.29 17.07 2.08
CA ASN A 262 -6.27 16.02 2.18
C ASN A 262 -6.65 15.06 3.32
N ILE A 263 -7.40 14.00 3.00
CA ILE A 263 -7.94 13.07 3.98
C ILE A 263 -7.81 11.61 3.50
N SER A 264 -7.44 10.70 4.42
CA SER A 264 -7.42 9.27 4.10
C SER A 264 -8.81 8.65 4.23
N ILE A 265 -9.03 7.54 3.51
CA ILE A 265 -10.27 6.76 3.62
C ILE A 265 -10.46 6.17 5.01
N ASP A 266 -9.35 5.87 5.69
CA ASP A 266 -9.34 5.34 7.06
C ASP A 266 -10.02 6.31 8.01
N TYR A 267 -9.52 7.54 8.12
CA TYR A 267 -10.10 8.61 8.97
C TYR A 267 -11.45 9.11 8.46
N GLY A 268 -11.60 9.18 7.14
CA GLY A 268 -12.79 9.75 6.53
C GLY A 268 -14.01 8.86 6.64
N VAL A 269 -13.84 7.56 6.46
CA VAL A 269 -14.93 6.59 6.35
C VAL A 269 -14.76 5.39 7.27
N MET A 270 -13.61 4.68 7.23
CA MET A 270 -13.48 3.38 7.90
C MET A 270 -13.63 3.46 9.42
N GLU A 271 -13.19 4.55 10.05
CA GLU A 271 -13.37 4.78 11.49
C GLU A 271 -14.80 5.18 11.90
N LYS A 272 -15.60 5.64 10.93
CA LYS A 272 -16.93 6.22 11.21
C LYS A 272 -18.10 5.32 10.81
N THR A 273 -17.88 4.41 9.87
CA THR A 273 -18.93 3.58 9.30
C THR A 273 -19.27 2.37 10.17
N ASP A 274 -20.54 2.03 10.24
CA ASP A 274 -21.01 0.78 10.86
C ASP A 274 -20.85 -0.45 9.95
N ARG A 275 -20.45 -0.23 8.68
CA ARG A 275 -20.27 -1.29 7.67
C ARG A 275 -18.84 -1.81 7.59
N ALA A 276 -17.93 -1.36 8.48
CA ALA A 276 -16.52 -1.79 8.46
C ALA A 276 -16.36 -3.22 8.97
N TRP A 277 -15.72 -4.06 8.14
CA TRP A 277 -15.39 -5.45 8.44
C TRP A 277 -13.92 -5.72 8.12
N ILE A 278 -13.34 -6.72 8.77
CA ILE A 278 -11.96 -7.13 8.58
C ILE A 278 -11.91 -8.63 8.26
N CYS A 279 -11.14 -9.00 7.24
CA CYS A 279 -10.76 -10.37 6.97
C CYS A 279 -9.34 -10.62 7.51
N PRO A 280 -9.17 -11.38 8.61
CA PRO A 280 -7.86 -11.73 9.12
C PRO A 280 -7.07 -12.57 8.12
N VAL A 281 -5.80 -12.23 7.91
CA VAL A 281 -4.93 -12.90 6.94
C VAL A 281 -3.62 -13.36 7.56
N ARG A 282 -3.00 -14.39 6.95
CA ARG A 282 -1.76 -15.02 7.43
C ARG A 282 -0.63 -15.04 6.42
N PHE A 283 -0.87 -14.54 5.19
CA PHE A 283 0.24 -14.41 4.24
C PHE A 283 1.25 -13.37 4.74
N SER A 284 2.52 -13.57 4.39
CA SER A 284 3.57 -12.60 4.68
C SER A 284 3.29 -11.29 3.93
N TRP A 285 3.15 -10.21 4.69
CA TRP A 285 2.87 -8.87 4.19
C TRP A 285 3.82 -7.85 4.80
N ASN A 286 4.32 -6.94 3.98
CA ASN A 286 5.14 -5.83 4.42
C ASN A 286 4.89 -4.62 3.51
N ASP A 287 4.72 -3.44 4.11
CA ASP A 287 4.53 -2.20 3.34
C ASP A 287 5.84 -1.66 2.76
N ALA A 288 6.99 -2.26 3.11
CA ALA A 288 8.35 -1.82 2.74
C ALA A 288 8.52 -0.29 2.91
N GLY A 289 7.84 0.27 3.92
CA GLY A 289 7.66 1.72 4.09
C GLY A 289 8.82 2.40 4.80
N THR A 290 9.69 1.66 5.46
CA THR A 290 10.80 2.19 6.25
C THR A 290 12.05 1.33 6.08
N TRP A 291 13.21 1.87 6.49
CA TRP A 291 14.46 1.12 6.48
C TRP A 291 14.44 -0.08 7.43
N GLU A 292 13.74 0.01 8.56
CA GLU A 292 13.54 -1.13 9.46
C GLU A 292 12.71 -2.24 8.76
N SER A 293 11.64 -1.87 8.06
CA SER A 293 10.87 -2.81 7.26
C SER A 293 11.73 -3.50 6.20
N LEU A 294 12.58 -2.76 5.50
CA LEU A 294 13.49 -3.30 4.49
C LEU A 294 14.56 -4.21 5.09
N TYR A 295 15.11 -3.86 6.26
CA TYR A 295 16.05 -4.72 6.99
C TYR A 295 15.44 -6.11 7.27
N ASN A 296 14.14 -6.16 7.55
CA ASN A 296 13.45 -7.42 7.85
C ASN A 296 13.20 -8.31 6.62
N ILE A 297 13.15 -7.72 5.40
CA ILE A 297 12.86 -8.46 4.15
C ILE A 297 14.11 -8.76 3.30
N ILE A 298 15.25 -8.12 3.55
CA ILE A 298 16.49 -8.42 2.83
C ILE A 298 17.00 -9.82 3.26
N PRO A 299 17.09 -10.79 2.33
CA PRO A 299 17.31 -12.19 2.68
C PRO A 299 18.72 -12.49 3.20
N LYS A 300 19.74 -11.74 2.77
CA LYS A 300 21.12 -11.96 3.17
C LYS A 300 21.40 -11.31 4.53
N LYS A 301 21.70 -12.13 5.53
CA LYS A 301 22.17 -11.71 6.84
C LYS A 301 23.33 -12.61 7.27
N ASP A 302 24.35 -12.01 7.82
CA ASP A 302 25.43 -12.76 8.45
C ASP A 302 25.06 -13.19 9.90
N LYS A 303 25.99 -13.88 10.56
CA LYS A 303 25.81 -14.35 11.95
C LYS A 303 25.63 -13.25 12.99
N ASN A 304 25.97 -12.00 12.65
CA ASN A 304 25.85 -10.83 13.53
C ASN A 304 24.58 -10.01 13.22
N GLY A 305 23.66 -10.52 12.38
CA GLY A 305 22.42 -9.84 12.03
C GLY A 305 22.58 -8.74 10.98
N ASN A 306 23.75 -8.56 10.35
CA ASN A 306 23.92 -7.58 9.29
C ASN A 306 23.16 -8.01 8.04
N ALA A 307 22.39 -7.08 7.46
CA ALA A 307 21.63 -7.28 6.24
C ALA A 307 22.22 -6.42 5.11
N PHE A 308 22.43 -7.00 3.94
CA PHE A 308 22.99 -6.26 2.80
C PHE A 308 22.51 -6.83 1.47
N ASN A 309 22.41 -5.96 0.46
CA ASN A 309 22.02 -6.31 -0.91
C ASN A 309 23.22 -6.33 -1.89
N ILE A 310 24.45 -6.26 -1.39
CA ILE A 310 25.69 -6.27 -2.16
C ILE A 310 26.32 -7.66 -2.20
N GLU A 311 27.17 -7.92 -3.23
CA GLU A 311 27.82 -9.20 -3.43
C GLU A 311 28.98 -9.43 -2.45
N THR A 312 29.74 -8.37 -2.11
CA THR A 312 30.94 -8.46 -1.29
C THR A 312 30.90 -7.45 -0.15
N ALA A 313 30.92 -7.95 1.08
CA ALA A 313 30.98 -7.16 2.30
C ALA A 313 32.11 -7.64 3.22
N LEU A 314 32.85 -6.70 3.81
CA LEU A 314 33.82 -6.94 4.87
C LEU A 314 33.27 -6.30 6.15
N MET A 315 32.81 -7.11 7.09
CA MET A 315 32.19 -6.67 8.34
C MET A 315 33.03 -7.14 9.53
N GLU A 316 33.62 -6.20 10.27
CA GLU A 316 34.42 -6.47 11.46
C GLU A 316 33.89 -5.66 12.65
N ASP A 317 33.65 -6.29 13.79
CA ASP A 317 33.03 -5.66 14.97
C ASP A 317 31.74 -4.89 14.63
N THR A 318 30.94 -5.48 13.71
CA THR A 318 29.76 -4.85 13.11
C THR A 318 28.54 -5.73 13.36
N LYS A 319 27.43 -5.13 13.85
CA LYS A 319 26.24 -5.84 14.27
C LYS A 319 24.96 -5.07 13.90
N ASP A 320 23.94 -5.81 13.45
CA ASP A 320 22.60 -5.28 13.12
C ASP A 320 22.60 -4.08 12.14
N VAL A 321 23.58 -4.02 11.24
CA VAL A 321 23.71 -2.96 10.22
C VAL A 321 22.97 -3.34 8.94
N LEU A 322 22.25 -2.39 8.37
CA LEU A 322 21.67 -2.50 7.02
C LEU A 322 22.55 -1.77 6.01
N VAL A 323 23.02 -2.49 4.99
CA VAL A 323 23.76 -1.90 3.87
C VAL A 323 22.94 -2.05 2.59
N VAL A 324 22.66 -0.93 1.93
CA VAL A 324 21.96 -0.91 0.64
C VAL A 324 22.77 -0.10 -0.38
N SER A 325 23.05 -0.72 -1.52
CA SER A 325 23.65 -0.04 -2.66
C SER A 325 23.04 -0.57 -3.96
N PRO A 326 22.65 0.31 -4.91
CA PRO A 326 22.27 -0.10 -6.27
C PRO A 326 23.44 -0.76 -7.03
N ASN A 327 24.69 -0.36 -6.73
CA ASN A 327 25.88 -1.02 -7.26
C ASN A 327 26.25 -2.25 -6.41
N LYS A 328 25.65 -3.39 -6.73
CA LYS A 328 25.85 -4.65 -6.01
C LYS A 328 27.29 -5.19 -6.03
N LYS A 329 28.09 -4.80 -7.04
CA LYS A 329 29.49 -5.23 -7.20
C LYS A 329 30.46 -4.40 -6.37
N LYS A 330 30.02 -3.32 -5.74
CA LYS A 330 30.85 -2.49 -4.88
C LYS A 330 31.23 -3.24 -3.60
N LEU A 331 32.52 -3.29 -3.29
CA LEU A 331 32.96 -3.72 -1.96
C LEU A 331 32.57 -2.68 -0.92
N VAL A 332 31.89 -3.12 0.13
CA VAL A 332 31.63 -2.29 1.31
C VAL A 332 32.35 -2.90 2.51
N ALA A 333 33.25 -2.14 3.12
CA ALA A 333 34.01 -2.52 4.32
C ALA A 333 33.58 -1.65 5.49
N ILE A 334 33.10 -2.28 6.57
CA ILE A 334 32.61 -1.60 7.76
C ILE A 334 33.26 -2.23 9.00
N LYS A 335 33.73 -1.37 9.90
CA LYS A 335 34.25 -1.78 11.21
C LYS A 335 33.65 -0.95 12.33
N GLY A 336 33.16 -1.60 13.38
CA GLY A 336 32.78 -0.98 14.63
C GLY A 336 31.42 -0.24 14.60
N LEU A 337 30.46 -0.63 13.72
CA LEU A 337 29.10 -0.10 13.73
C LEU A 337 28.08 -1.08 14.31
N GLU A 338 27.17 -0.59 15.11
CA GLU A 338 26.02 -1.34 15.65
C GLU A 338 24.73 -0.55 15.47
N ASP A 339 23.66 -1.19 14.95
CA ASP A 339 22.35 -0.57 14.70
C ASP A 339 22.37 0.63 13.74
N TYR A 340 23.09 0.53 12.63
CA TYR A 340 23.23 1.60 11.65
C TYR A 340 22.62 1.25 10.28
N LEU A 341 22.26 2.31 9.57
CA LEU A 341 21.97 2.30 8.13
C LEU A 341 23.20 2.83 7.40
N VAL A 342 23.59 2.14 6.32
CA VAL A 342 24.62 2.55 5.38
C VAL A 342 24.00 2.44 3.99
N ILE A 343 23.58 3.56 3.43
CA ILE A 343 22.87 3.62 2.15
C ILE A 343 23.74 4.40 1.18
N ASP A 344 24.23 3.73 0.16
CA ASP A 344 25.15 4.28 -0.83
C ASP A 344 24.47 4.30 -2.19
N THR A 345 24.23 5.49 -2.73
CA THR A 345 23.71 5.69 -4.10
C THR A 345 24.76 6.40 -4.96
N ASP A 346 24.47 6.65 -6.22
CA ASP A 346 25.42 7.28 -7.14
C ASP A 346 25.81 8.70 -6.70
N ASP A 347 24.91 9.40 -5.99
CA ASP A 347 25.04 10.82 -5.63
C ASP A 347 24.84 11.12 -4.15
N ALA A 348 24.58 10.12 -3.32
CA ALA A 348 24.38 10.30 -1.87
C ALA A 348 24.86 9.09 -1.07
N LEU A 349 25.59 9.35 0.00
CA LEU A 349 25.94 8.37 1.02
C LEU A 349 25.29 8.76 2.34
N VAL A 350 24.52 7.86 2.94
CA VAL A 350 23.88 8.03 4.23
C VAL A 350 24.44 7.03 5.23
N ILE A 351 24.90 7.52 6.37
CA ILE A 351 25.30 6.70 7.51
C ILE A 351 24.63 7.28 8.75
N CYS A 352 23.68 6.56 9.33
CA CYS A 352 22.94 7.03 10.50
C CYS A 352 22.42 5.85 11.32
N PRO A 353 22.05 6.05 12.60
CA PRO A 353 21.38 5.02 13.40
C PRO A 353 20.13 4.49 12.73
N LYS A 354 19.85 3.18 12.84
CA LYS A 354 18.66 2.51 12.33
C LYS A 354 17.45 2.80 13.26
N ASP A 355 16.98 4.05 13.22
CA ASP A 355 15.85 4.56 14.00
C ASP A 355 14.96 5.38 13.07
N ASP A 356 13.81 4.85 12.71
CA ASP A 356 12.90 5.43 11.72
C ASP A 356 12.43 6.84 12.08
N LYS A 357 12.23 7.14 13.38
CA LYS A 357 11.82 8.46 13.83
C LYS A 357 12.94 9.47 13.64
N LYS A 358 14.15 9.15 14.13
CA LYS A 358 15.33 10.00 13.95
C LYS A 358 15.69 10.17 12.49
N PHE A 359 15.53 9.10 11.69
CA PHE A 359 15.75 9.17 10.25
C PHE A 359 14.78 10.14 9.58
N LYS A 360 13.48 10.07 9.90
CA LYS A 360 12.48 11.01 9.39
C LYS A 360 12.80 12.47 9.72
N ASP A 361 13.21 12.73 10.96
CA ASP A 361 13.60 14.06 11.39
C ASP A 361 14.85 14.54 10.65
N PHE A 362 15.84 13.66 10.47
CA PHE A 362 17.08 13.94 9.74
C PHE A 362 16.80 14.32 8.27
N ILE A 363 16.02 13.52 7.53
CA ILE A 363 15.72 13.80 6.12
C ILE A 363 14.79 15.02 5.93
N SER A 364 14.13 15.52 6.98
CA SER A 364 13.35 16.74 6.88
C SER A 364 14.22 17.96 6.50
N GLY A 365 15.51 17.94 6.85
CA GLY A 365 16.50 18.92 6.44
C GLY A 365 16.73 19.03 4.93
N LEU A 366 16.38 17.98 4.16
CA LEU A 366 16.43 18.02 2.69
C LEU A 366 15.42 19.01 2.07
N GLY A 367 14.53 19.59 2.89
CA GLY A 367 13.64 20.68 2.48
C GLY A 367 14.36 22.01 2.20
N MET A 368 15.63 22.14 2.56
CA MET A 368 16.43 23.34 2.29
C MET A 368 16.75 23.44 0.79
N PRO A 369 16.78 24.67 0.22
CA PRO A 369 17.01 24.89 -1.23
C PRO A 369 18.28 24.23 -1.78
N GLU A 370 19.35 24.18 -1.02
CA GLU A 370 20.64 23.59 -1.40
C GLU A 370 20.57 22.07 -1.64
N PHE A 371 19.59 21.39 -1.05
CA PHE A 371 19.40 19.95 -1.18
C PHE A 371 18.28 19.55 -2.15
N GLU A 372 17.61 20.51 -2.80
CA GLU A 372 16.46 20.25 -3.69
C GLU A 372 16.74 19.18 -4.75
N LYS A 373 17.96 19.20 -5.33
CA LYS A 373 18.36 18.22 -6.36
C LYS A 373 18.46 16.77 -5.85
N TYR A 374 18.48 16.57 -4.55
CA TYR A 374 18.60 15.24 -3.93
C TYR A 374 17.26 14.68 -3.40
N ARG A 375 16.15 15.39 -3.60
CA ARG A 375 14.81 15.04 -3.11
C ARG A 375 14.06 14.09 -4.03
#